data_5c601e500a27be383b5611a675fd75e5
#
_entry.id   5c601e500a27be383b5611a675fd75e5
#
_cell.length_a   1.000
_cell.length_b   1.000
_cell.length_c   1.000
_cell.angle_alpha   90.00
_cell.angle_beta   90.00
_cell.angle_gamma   90.00
#
_symmetry.space_group_name_H-M   'P 1'
#
loop_
_entity.id
_entity.type
_entity.pdbx_description
1 polymer ?
#
loop_
_entity_poly.entity_id
_entity_poly.type
_entity_poly.pdbx_seq_one_letter_code
_entity_poly.pdbx_strand_id
1 'polypeptide(L)'
;MLTVQAAALPEMGALYAKSAALYAANGQELYVYNADEQLQPASVTKIMTMLLAMEALERGEVTLDTMITGSEYACSMGGTQIWLEPGEQLTLDEMLKAIAVGSANDCAVAVAEHLAGTEAAFVERMNTRARELGCTNTTFINANGLDGEGQKTLTSARDLALISCELLRHPKILEYTGIWMDTVRGGKFGLANTNKMLKSYQGLTGLKTGYIREAGFCISASAERDGLSLVAVVMAAPTKENRTADATALLNYGFANFTAYMPAADDLAPIPVTLGTAETVQPVLEG
;
A
#
# COMPACT_ATOMS: atom_id res chain seq x y z
N MET A 1 -35.60 -21.93 -7.75
CA MET A 1 -34.82 -20.74 -7.35
C MET A 1 -34.65 -20.76 -5.84
N LEU A 2 -33.51 -21.12 -5.34
CA LEU A 2 -33.17 -20.96 -3.93
C LEU A 2 -32.66 -19.52 -3.75
N THR A 3 -33.44 -18.65 -3.15
CA THR A 3 -33.00 -17.34 -2.69
C THR A 3 -32.19 -17.56 -1.44
N VAL A 4 -30.85 -17.49 -1.58
CA VAL A 4 -29.97 -17.35 -0.43
C VAL A 4 -30.16 -15.92 0.07
N GLN A 5 -30.88 -15.78 1.18
CA GLN A 5 -30.97 -14.51 1.90
C GLN A 5 -29.65 -14.29 2.59
N ALA A 6 -28.79 -13.46 2.00
CA ALA A 6 -27.55 -13.05 2.68
C ALA A 6 -27.96 -12.37 4.00
N ALA A 7 -27.46 -12.88 5.12
CA ALA A 7 -27.61 -12.20 6.39
C ALA A 7 -27.02 -10.79 6.28
N ALA A 8 -27.74 -9.79 6.77
CA ALA A 8 -27.21 -8.43 6.80
C ALA A 8 -25.91 -8.42 7.61
N LEU A 9 -24.86 -7.82 7.04
CA LEU A 9 -23.61 -7.64 7.77
C LEU A 9 -23.85 -6.78 9.02
N PRO A 10 -23.22 -7.08 10.16
CA PRO A 10 -23.35 -6.25 11.35
C PRO A 10 -22.86 -4.83 11.08
N GLU A 11 -23.46 -3.86 11.75
CA GLU A 11 -22.98 -2.47 11.67
C GLU A 11 -21.59 -2.35 12.30
N MET A 12 -20.72 -1.64 11.61
CA MET A 12 -19.43 -1.27 12.16
C MET A 12 -19.63 -0.12 13.16
N GLY A 13 -18.94 -0.18 14.31
CA GLY A 13 -18.95 0.90 15.29
C GLY A 13 -18.38 2.22 14.74
N ALA A 14 -18.61 3.31 15.44
CA ALA A 14 -18.11 4.63 15.08
C ALA A 14 -16.56 4.64 15.00
N LEU A 15 -16.03 5.27 13.98
CA LEU A 15 -14.60 5.50 13.76
C LEU A 15 -14.21 6.90 14.24
N TYR A 16 -12.97 7.07 14.68
CA TYR A 16 -12.39 8.36 15.06
C TYR A 16 -11.87 9.14 13.84
N ALA A 17 -11.49 8.44 12.79
CA ALA A 17 -10.96 9.01 11.55
C ALA A 17 -12.03 9.77 10.77
N LYS A 18 -11.61 10.70 9.92
CA LYS A 18 -12.52 11.40 9.00
C LYS A 18 -12.96 10.53 7.83
N SER A 19 -12.08 9.65 7.37
CA SER A 19 -12.32 8.78 6.23
C SER A 19 -11.63 7.44 6.42
N ALA A 20 -12.28 6.36 5.98
CA ALA A 20 -11.73 5.02 6.08
C ALA A 20 -12.26 4.09 4.98
N ALA A 21 -11.49 3.04 4.67
CA ALA A 21 -11.88 2.00 3.74
C ALA A 21 -11.31 0.64 4.17
N LEU A 22 -12.05 -0.42 3.93
CA LEU A 22 -11.61 -1.81 4.09
C LEU A 22 -11.83 -2.54 2.76
N TYR A 23 -10.78 -3.16 2.27
CA TYR A 23 -10.80 -3.93 1.03
C TYR A 23 -10.21 -5.33 1.26
N ALA A 24 -10.67 -6.31 0.52
CA ALA A 24 -9.89 -7.52 0.29
C ALA A 24 -8.75 -7.20 -0.69
N ALA A 25 -7.60 -7.87 -0.55
CA ALA A 25 -6.42 -7.59 -1.38
C ALA A 25 -6.63 -7.80 -2.89
N ASN A 26 -7.69 -8.53 -3.27
CA ASN A 26 -8.11 -8.68 -4.67
C ASN A 26 -8.83 -7.45 -5.25
N GLY A 27 -8.96 -6.36 -4.47
CA GLY A 27 -9.63 -5.13 -4.87
C GLY A 27 -11.12 -5.04 -4.54
N GLN A 28 -11.71 -6.07 -3.89
CA GLN A 28 -13.11 -6.04 -3.49
C GLN A 28 -13.32 -5.10 -2.30
N GLU A 29 -14.22 -4.14 -2.44
CA GLU A 29 -14.65 -3.25 -1.36
C GLU A 29 -15.51 -4.02 -0.35
N LEU A 30 -15.16 -3.93 0.94
CA LEU A 30 -15.86 -4.59 2.03
C LEU A 30 -16.57 -3.61 2.96
N TYR A 31 -15.97 -2.44 3.21
CA TYR A 31 -16.54 -1.37 4.02
C TYR A 31 -15.93 -0.02 3.65
N VAL A 32 -16.73 1.03 3.67
CA VAL A 32 -16.30 2.40 3.42
C VAL A 32 -16.98 3.40 4.35
N TYR A 33 -16.24 4.42 4.74
CA TYR A 33 -16.70 5.54 5.53
C TYR A 33 -16.09 6.84 5.01
N ASN A 34 -16.90 7.74 4.46
CA ASN A 34 -16.46 8.97 3.78
C ASN A 34 -15.28 8.72 2.81
N ALA A 35 -15.26 7.55 2.13
CA ALA A 35 -14.07 7.03 1.48
C ALA A 35 -13.61 7.85 0.27
N ASP A 36 -14.44 8.73 -0.26
CA ASP A 36 -14.15 9.58 -1.41
C ASP A 36 -13.75 11.02 -1.01
N GLU A 37 -13.72 11.32 0.31
CA GLU A 37 -13.23 12.61 0.80
C GLU A 37 -11.76 12.80 0.48
N GLN A 38 -11.41 13.90 -0.21
CA GLN A 38 -10.01 14.24 -0.52
C GLN A 38 -9.30 14.76 0.71
N LEU A 39 -8.31 14.03 1.16
CA LEU A 39 -7.49 14.33 2.34
C LEU A 39 -6.00 14.16 2.01
N GLN A 40 -5.15 14.75 2.84
CA GLN A 40 -3.70 14.57 2.73
C GLN A 40 -3.29 13.22 3.31
N PRO A 41 -2.50 12.39 2.58
CA PRO A 41 -2.06 11.08 3.07
C PRO A 41 -0.76 11.14 3.89
N ALA A 42 -0.06 12.28 3.89
CA ALA A 42 1.32 12.34 4.38
C ALA A 42 2.18 11.21 3.79
N SER A 43 3.06 10.59 4.57
CA SER A 43 3.96 9.52 4.10
C SER A 43 3.26 8.23 3.62
N VAL A 44 1.92 8.12 3.69
CA VAL A 44 1.21 7.02 3.00
C VAL A 44 1.34 7.15 1.48
N THR A 45 1.64 8.34 0.95
CA THR A 45 2.06 8.59 -0.44
C THR A 45 3.12 7.60 -0.93
N LYS A 46 4.05 7.17 -0.07
CA LYS A 46 5.14 6.26 -0.42
C LYS A 46 4.68 4.86 -0.85
N ILE A 47 3.41 4.51 -0.64
CA ILE A 47 2.83 3.29 -1.20
C ILE A 47 2.89 3.33 -2.73
N MET A 48 2.56 4.48 -3.36
CA MET A 48 2.68 4.64 -4.81
C MET A 48 4.15 4.64 -5.24
N THR A 49 5.04 5.24 -4.47
CA THR A 49 6.49 5.21 -4.76
C THR A 49 7.03 3.78 -4.74
N MET A 50 6.64 3.00 -3.74
CA MET A 50 7.01 1.58 -3.65
C MET A 50 6.37 0.74 -4.76
N LEU A 51 5.12 1.02 -5.12
CA LEU A 51 4.44 0.35 -6.24
C LEU A 51 5.22 0.52 -7.54
N LEU A 52 5.56 1.75 -7.91
CA LEU A 52 6.31 2.01 -9.14
C LEU A 52 7.72 1.38 -9.12
N ALA A 53 8.35 1.29 -7.94
CA ALA A 53 9.63 0.60 -7.79
C ALA A 53 9.48 -0.92 -7.95
N MET A 54 8.42 -1.55 -7.40
CA MET A 54 8.13 -2.97 -7.60
C MET A 54 7.82 -3.28 -9.07
N GLU A 55 7.04 -2.46 -9.73
CA GLU A 55 6.75 -2.60 -11.16
C GLU A 55 8.00 -2.47 -12.01
N ALA A 56 8.92 -1.55 -11.68
CA ALA A 56 10.21 -1.42 -12.37
C ALA A 56 11.10 -2.66 -12.19
N LEU A 57 11.10 -3.26 -10.99
CA LEU A 57 11.77 -4.54 -10.71
C LEU A 57 11.20 -5.67 -11.58
N GLU A 58 9.88 -5.80 -11.67
CA GLU A 58 9.23 -6.84 -12.46
C GLU A 58 9.47 -6.68 -13.97
N ARG A 59 9.53 -5.43 -14.45
CA ARG A 59 9.89 -5.16 -15.86
C ARG A 59 11.38 -5.34 -16.15
N GLY A 60 12.21 -5.61 -15.14
CA GLY A 60 13.65 -5.75 -15.28
C GLY A 60 14.39 -4.44 -15.61
N GLU A 61 13.76 -3.28 -15.37
CA GLU A 61 14.38 -1.96 -15.54
C GLU A 61 15.46 -1.71 -14.49
N VAL A 62 15.28 -2.29 -13.30
CA VAL A 62 16.21 -2.27 -12.17
C VAL A 62 16.28 -3.65 -11.52
N THR A 63 17.31 -3.86 -10.70
CA THR A 63 17.44 -5.02 -9.81
C THR A 63 17.58 -4.55 -8.38
N LEU A 64 17.47 -5.45 -7.40
CA LEU A 64 17.68 -5.09 -5.99
C LEU A 64 19.08 -4.58 -5.72
N ASP A 65 20.07 -5.04 -6.50
CA ASP A 65 21.49 -4.61 -6.41
C ASP A 65 21.76 -3.32 -7.17
N THR A 66 20.78 -2.74 -7.88
CA THR A 66 20.94 -1.47 -8.58
C THR A 66 21.35 -0.38 -7.61
N MET A 67 22.51 0.26 -7.86
CA MET A 67 23.02 1.35 -7.04
C MET A 67 22.27 2.65 -7.34
N ILE A 68 21.67 3.23 -6.32
CA ILE A 68 20.94 4.49 -6.39
C ILE A 68 21.74 5.57 -5.68
N THR A 69 21.95 6.68 -6.37
CA THR A 69 22.75 7.80 -5.87
C THR A 69 21.85 8.87 -5.23
N GLY A 70 22.17 9.29 -4.02
CA GLY A 70 21.58 10.46 -3.38
C GLY A 70 21.99 11.73 -4.11
N SER A 71 21.06 12.44 -4.74
CA SER A 71 21.28 13.76 -5.30
C SER A 71 21.32 14.83 -4.20
N GLU A 72 21.84 16.01 -4.50
CA GLU A 72 21.76 17.16 -3.57
C GLU A 72 20.30 17.46 -3.20
N TYR A 73 19.38 17.33 -4.16
CA TYR A 73 17.96 17.53 -3.95
C TYR A 73 17.35 16.48 -3.03
N ALA A 74 17.56 15.17 -3.29
CA ALA A 74 17.10 14.11 -2.43
C ALA A 74 17.63 14.25 -0.99
N CYS A 75 18.93 14.59 -0.84
CA CYS A 75 19.57 14.80 0.46
C CYS A 75 19.08 16.04 1.21
N SER A 76 18.45 17.01 0.52
CA SER A 76 17.87 18.20 1.12
C SER A 76 16.50 17.98 1.74
N MET A 77 15.90 16.78 1.58
CA MET A 77 14.56 16.49 2.08
C MET A 77 14.48 16.64 3.59
N GLY A 78 13.39 17.25 4.06
CA GLY A 78 13.08 17.35 5.48
C GLY A 78 12.33 16.11 6.01
N GLY A 79 11.92 16.19 7.27
CA GLY A 79 11.12 15.17 7.94
C GLY A 79 11.91 13.90 8.24
N THR A 80 11.28 12.73 8.08
CA THR A 80 11.93 11.44 8.35
C THR A 80 12.87 11.06 7.20
N GLN A 81 14.11 10.73 7.54
CA GLN A 81 15.18 10.44 6.58
C GLN A 81 16.25 9.55 7.21
N ILE A 82 17.10 8.97 6.38
CA ILE A 82 18.32 8.28 6.83
C ILE A 82 19.57 9.17 6.69
N TRP A 83 19.37 10.45 6.33
CA TRP A 83 20.43 11.44 6.07
C TRP A 83 21.41 10.95 5.00
N LEU A 84 20.89 10.74 3.77
CA LEU A 84 21.74 10.50 2.61
C LEU A 84 22.68 11.67 2.40
N GLU A 85 23.93 11.38 2.07
CA GLU A 85 24.89 12.39 1.67
C GLU A 85 24.90 12.55 0.13
N PRO A 86 25.10 13.76 -0.40
CA PRO A 86 25.20 13.94 -1.85
C PRO A 86 26.29 13.06 -2.46
N GLY A 87 25.90 12.26 -3.46
CA GLY A 87 26.78 11.28 -4.09
C GLY A 87 26.89 9.93 -3.37
N GLU A 88 26.29 9.78 -2.18
CA GLU A 88 26.20 8.47 -1.52
C GLU A 88 25.37 7.51 -2.36
N GLN A 89 25.79 6.25 -2.40
CA GLN A 89 25.12 5.20 -3.14
C GLN A 89 24.70 4.06 -2.20
N LEU A 90 23.43 3.69 -2.29
CA LEU A 90 22.87 2.50 -1.65
C LEU A 90 22.17 1.65 -2.70
N THR A 91 22.02 0.37 -2.43
CA THR A 91 21.25 -0.52 -3.31
C THR A 91 19.76 -0.18 -3.27
N LEU A 92 19.01 -0.52 -4.31
CA LEU A 92 17.55 -0.40 -4.31
C LEU A 92 16.94 -1.17 -3.12
N ASP A 93 17.51 -2.33 -2.75
CA ASP A 93 17.12 -3.10 -1.57
C ASP A 93 17.20 -2.26 -0.29
N GLU A 94 18.33 -1.60 -0.04
CA GLU A 94 18.51 -0.73 1.12
C GLU A 94 17.60 0.50 1.08
N MET A 95 17.38 1.09 -0.11
CA MET A 95 16.46 2.22 -0.29
C MET A 95 15.01 1.82 0.01
N LEU A 96 14.53 0.68 -0.52
CA LEU A 96 13.18 0.16 -0.24
C LEU A 96 13.01 -0.15 1.26
N LYS A 97 14.02 -0.73 1.88
CA LYS A 97 14.04 -0.98 3.32
C LYS A 97 13.91 0.32 4.12
N ALA A 98 14.69 1.35 3.78
CA ALA A 98 14.62 2.66 4.41
C ALA A 98 13.24 3.33 4.22
N ILE A 99 12.64 3.21 3.04
CA ILE A 99 11.31 3.76 2.71
C ILE A 99 10.21 3.05 3.50
N ALA A 100 10.18 1.73 3.46
CA ALA A 100 9.11 0.93 4.07
C ALA A 100 9.17 0.95 5.60
N VAL A 101 10.35 0.76 6.17
CA VAL A 101 10.56 0.64 7.63
C VAL A 101 10.71 2.01 8.28
N GLY A 102 11.67 2.81 7.80
CA GLY A 102 12.03 4.11 8.35
C GLY A 102 11.17 5.26 7.84
N SER A 103 10.44 5.06 6.76
CA SER A 103 9.70 6.14 6.08
C SER A 103 10.61 7.24 5.48
N ALA A 104 11.82 6.89 5.07
CA ALA A 104 12.85 7.82 4.60
C ALA A 104 12.38 8.64 3.38
N ASN A 105 12.35 9.97 3.52
CA ASN A 105 11.94 10.90 2.47
C ASN A 105 13.04 11.06 1.41
N ASP A 106 14.28 11.18 1.84
CA ASP A 106 15.49 11.24 1.01
C ASP A 106 15.59 10.02 0.08
N CYS A 107 15.41 8.82 0.63
CA CYS A 107 15.41 7.59 -0.16
C CYS A 107 14.24 7.54 -1.17
N ALA A 108 13.04 8.02 -0.78
CA ALA A 108 11.90 8.03 -1.69
C ALA A 108 12.14 8.94 -2.91
N VAL A 109 12.75 10.10 -2.68
CA VAL A 109 13.12 11.02 -3.77
C VAL A 109 14.26 10.48 -4.61
N ALA A 110 15.31 9.90 -3.98
CA ALA A 110 16.42 9.30 -4.72
C ALA A 110 15.97 8.15 -5.64
N VAL A 111 15.05 7.28 -5.16
CA VAL A 111 14.43 6.23 -5.99
C VAL A 111 13.60 6.84 -7.13
N ALA A 112 12.82 7.89 -6.85
CA ALA A 112 12.02 8.57 -7.85
C ALA A 112 12.89 9.17 -8.97
N GLU A 113 13.97 9.87 -8.62
CA GLU A 113 14.92 10.44 -9.57
C GLU A 113 15.63 9.35 -10.38
N HIS A 114 16.03 8.24 -9.74
CA HIS A 114 16.66 7.13 -10.44
C HIS A 114 15.75 6.51 -11.50
N LEU A 115 14.47 6.27 -11.16
CA LEU A 115 13.51 5.61 -12.03
C LEU A 115 12.97 6.51 -13.16
N ALA A 116 12.95 7.82 -12.97
CA ALA A 116 12.33 8.75 -13.93
C ALA A 116 13.23 9.90 -14.38
N GLY A 117 14.47 9.96 -13.91
CA GLY A 117 15.41 11.04 -14.17
C GLY A 117 15.21 12.28 -13.30
N THR A 118 13.98 12.60 -12.93
CA THR A 118 13.63 13.68 -12.00
C THR A 118 12.42 13.30 -11.14
N GLU A 119 12.30 13.88 -9.94
CA GLU A 119 11.09 13.67 -9.12
C GLU A 119 9.83 14.17 -9.85
N ALA A 120 9.89 15.29 -10.58
CA ALA A 120 8.76 15.79 -11.35
C ALA A 120 8.26 14.76 -12.39
N ALA A 121 9.16 14.15 -13.16
CA ALA A 121 8.79 13.09 -14.12
C ALA A 121 8.24 11.85 -13.41
N PHE A 122 8.75 11.53 -12.22
CA PHE A 122 8.21 10.44 -11.40
C PHE A 122 6.79 10.73 -10.91
N VAL A 123 6.52 11.95 -10.48
CA VAL A 123 5.18 12.40 -10.06
C VAL A 123 4.18 12.29 -11.21
N GLU A 124 4.57 12.60 -12.44
CA GLU A 124 3.72 12.36 -13.60
C GLU A 124 3.39 10.87 -13.78
N ARG A 125 4.38 9.98 -13.59
CA ARG A 125 4.14 8.52 -13.58
C ARG A 125 3.21 8.11 -12.44
N MET A 126 3.39 8.63 -11.22
CA MET A 126 2.51 8.37 -10.07
C MET A 126 1.06 8.75 -10.40
N ASN A 127 0.84 9.94 -10.96
CA ASN A 127 -0.50 10.43 -11.32
C ASN A 127 -1.10 9.65 -12.50
N THR A 128 -0.29 9.23 -13.45
CA THR A 128 -0.74 8.37 -14.55
C THR A 128 -1.18 7.02 -14.00
N ARG A 129 -0.34 6.39 -13.18
CA ARG A 129 -0.65 5.09 -12.58
C ARG A 129 -1.89 5.13 -11.68
N ALA A 130 -2.07 6.21 -10.92
CA ALA A 130 -3.28 6.42 -10.13
C ALA A 130 -4.55 6.42 -11.01
N ARG A 131 -4.52 7.13 -12.15
CA ARG A 131 -5.65 7.13 -13.10
C ARG A 131 -5.91 5.75 -13.71
N GLU A 132 -4.87 5.00 -14.04
CA GLU A 132 -4.99 3.64 -14.56
C GLU A 132 -5.64 2.68 -13.55
N LEU A 133 -5.39 2.90 -12.25
CA LEU A 133 -6.02 2.17 -11.15
C LEU A 133 -7.45 2.64 -10.83
N GLY A 134 -7.96 3.66 -11.54
CA GLY A 134 -9.28 4.23 -11.29
C GLY A 134 -9.34 5.18 -10.09
N CYS A 135 -8.20 5.66 -9.59
CA CYS A 135 -8.11 6.62 -8.50
C CYS A 135 -8.50 8.02 -8.99
N THR A 136 -9.75 8.41 -8.79
CA THR A 136 -10.30 9.67 -9.31
C THR A 136 -10.14 10.86 -8.36
N ASN A 137 -9.82 10.60 -7.09
CA ASN A 137 -9.66 11.62 -6.05
C ASN A 137 -8.19 11.83 -5.66
N THR A 138 -7.25 11.34 -6.47
CA THR A 138 -5.81 11.36 -6.15
C THR A 138 -5.04 12.30 -7.06
N THR A 139 -4.22 13.15 -6.45
CA THR A 139 -3.20 13.96 -7.11
C THR A 139 -1.95 13.99 -6.26
N PHE A 140 -0.88 13.40 -6.76
CA PHE A 140 0.45 13.44 -6.14
C PHE A 140 1.22 14.67 -6.61
N ILE A 141 1.99 15.28 -5.70
CA ILE A 141 2.89 16.41 -6.00
C ILE A 141 4.36 16.06 -5.79
N ASN A 142 4.64 14.98 -5.06
CA ASN A 142 5.98 14.47 -4.78
C ASN A 142 5.96 12.98 -4.44
N ALA A 143 7.14 12.37 -4.31
CA ALA A 143 7.31 10.94 -4.02
C ALA A 143 7.23 10.58 -2.53
N ASN A 144 7.21 11.55 -1.62
CA ASN A 144 7.39 11.31 -0.18
C ASN A 144 6.19 11.70 0.70
N GLY A 145 5.28 12.58 0.22
CA GLY A 145 4.09 13.03 0.94
C GLY A 145 4.31 14.19 1.90
N LEU A 146 5.42 14.91 1.79
CA LEU A 146 5.56 16.22 2.42
C LEU A 146 4.78 17.28 1.64
N ASP A 147 4.34 18.33 2.32
CA ASP A 147 3.75 19.48 1.63
C ASP A 147 4.82 20.21 0.80
N GLY A 148 4.42 20.62 -0.41
CA GLY A 148 5.20 21.54 -1.23
C GLY A 148 4.82 22.99 -0.96
N GLU A 149 5.53 23.94 -1.55
CA GLU A 149 5.21 25.37 -1.47
C GLU A 149 3.83 25.66 -2.10
N GLY A 150 2.80 25.76 -1.25
CA GLY A 150 1.42 26.04 -1.68
C GLY A 150 0.69 24.89 -2.37
N GLN A 151 1.31 23.73 -2.51
CA GLN A 151 0.71 22.54 -3.12
C GLN A 151 0.64 21.40 -2.10
N LYS A 152 -0.33 20.49 -2.29
CA LYS A 152 -0.58 19.37 -1.41
C LYS A 152 -0.88 18.12 -2.20
N THR A 153 -0.31 16.98 -1.80
CA THR A 153 -0.82 15.69 -2.23
C THR A 153 -2.20 15.48 -1.63
N LEU A 154 -3.18 15.20 -2.47
CA LEU A 154 -4.53 14.84 -2.08
C LEU A 154 -4.87 13.45 -2.58
N THR A 155 -5.61 12.71 -1.79
CA THR A 155 -6.11 11.38 -2.13
C THR A 155 -7.33 11.05 -1.29
N SER A 156 -7.97 9.91 -1.53
CA SER A 156 -9.08 9.40 -0.73
C SER A 156 -8.73 8.04 -0.10
N ALA A 157 -9.51 7.63 0.90
CA ALA A 157 -9.30 6.31 1.51
C ALA A 157 -9.57 5.18 0.50
N ARG A 158 -10.55 5.36 -0.40
CA ARG A 158 -10.84 4.44 -1.51
C ARG A 158 -9.63 4.31 -2.43
N ASP A 159 -9.09 5.42 -2.90
CA ASP A 159 -7.98 5.43 -3.84
C ASP A 159 -6.72 4.81 -3.22
N LEU A 160 -6.43 5.13 -1.95
CA LEU A 160 -5.32 4.50 -1.24
C LEU A 160 -5.51 3.00 -1.05
N ALA A 161 -6.76 2.53 -0.84
CA ALA A 161 -7.04 1.10 -0.77
C ALA A 161 -6.75 0.42 -2.12
N LEU A 162 -7.17 1.01 -3.24
CA LEU A 162 -6.89 0.48 -4.57
C LEU A 162 -5.38 0.42 -4.84
N ILE A 163 -4.64 1.50 -4.57
CA ILE A 163 -3.18 1.54 -4.73
C ILE A 163 -2.50 0.49 -3.83
N SER A 164 -3.01 0.33 -2.60
CA SER A 164 -2.48 -0.66 -1.66
C SER A 164 -2.73 -2.10 -2.11
N CYS A 165 -3.93 -2.39 -2.64
CA CYS A 165 -4.26 -3.69 -3.21
C CYS A 165 -3.35 -4.00 -4.42
N GLU A 166 -3.10 -3.02 -5.28
CA GLU A 166 -2.17 -3.21 -6.41
C GLU A 166 -0.75 -3.48 -5.92
N LEU A 167 -0.26 -2.73 -4.91
CA LEU A 167 1.06 -2.99 -4.33
C LEU A 167 1.19 -4.41 -3.76
N LEU A 168 0.12 -4.96 -3.17
CA LEU A 168 0.11 -6.33 -2.63
C LEU A 168 0.17 -7.42 -3.71
N ARG A 169 -0.11 -7.10 -4.98
CA ARG A 169 0.11 -8.02 -6.12
C ARG A 169 1.58 -8.27 -6.39
N HIS A 170 2.48 -7.47 -5.80
CA HIS A 170 3.92 -7.61 -5.82
C HIS A 170 4.41 -8.19 -4.48
N PRO A 171 4.36 -9.52 -4.25
CA PRO A 171 4.57 -10.10 -2.92
C PRO A 171 5.93 -9.78 -2.30
N LYS A 172 6.91 -9.43 -3.12
CA LYS A 172 8.24 -8.97 -2.68
C LYS A 172 8.16 -7.78 -1.72
N ILE A 173 7.13 -6.92 -1.82
CA ILE A 173 6.99 -5.76 -0.93
C ILE A 173 6.80 -6.16 0.53
N LEU A 174 6.19 -7.32 0.79
CA LEU A 174 5.92 -7.81 2.14
C LEU A 174 7.21 -8.13 2.91
N GLU A 175 8.29 -8.44 2.19
CA GLU A 175 9.62 -8.65 2.79
C GLU A 175 10.18 -7.36 3.41
N TYR A 176 9.69 -6.17 2.98
CA TYR A 176 10.09 -4.87 3.52
C TYR A 176 9.08 -4.34 4.53
N THR A 177 7.79 -4.34 4.19
CA THR A 177 6.74 -3.73 5.02
C THR A 177 6.50 -4.49 6.33
N GLY A 178 6.79 -5.79 6.36
CA GLY A 178 6.72 -6.65 7.55
C GLY A 178 7.92 -6.55 8.49
N ILE A 179 9.00 -5.89 8.11
CA ILE A 179 10.19 -5.73 8.96
C ILE A 179 9.86 -4.85 10.15
N TRP A 180 10.12 -5.34 11.37
CA TRP A 180 10.00 -4.52 12.59
C TRP A 180 11.23 -3.64 12.82
N MET A 181 12.42 -4.23 12.75
CA MET A 181 13.71 -3.54 12.89
C MET A 181 14.73 -4.15 11.96
N ASP A 182 15.56 -3.33 11.35
CA ASP A 182 16.67 -3.75 10.49
C ASP A 182 17.73 -2.65 10.46
N THR A 183 18.74 -2.82 9.61
CA THR A 183 19.80 -1.86 9.39
C THR A 183 20.06 -1.66 7.90
N VAL A 184 20.63 -0.52 7.55
CA VAL A 184 21.21 -0.22 6.24
C VAL A 184 22.66 0.23 6.40
N ARG A 185 23.35 0.50 5.30
CA ARG A 185 24.77 0.90 5.30
C ARG A 185 25.68 -0.13 6.00
N GLY A 186 25.45 -1.42 5.68
CA GLY A 186 26.24 -2.49 6.28
C GLY A 186 26.16 -2.55 7.82
N GLY A 187 24.99 -2.28 8.38
CA GLY A 187 24.73 -2.34 9.81
C GLY A 187 25.00 -1.02 10.58
N LYS A 188 25.41 0.05 9.89
CA LYS A 188 25.77 1.32 10.54
C LYS A 188 24.57 2.22 10.86
N PHE A 189 23.43 2.00 10.21
CA PHE A 189 22.21 2.81 10.43
C PHE A 189 21.03 1.92 10.78
N GLY A 190 20.49 2.08 11.98
CA GLY A 190 19.34 1.31 12.49
C GLY A 190 17.99 1.85 11.98
N LEU A 191 17.13 0.96 11.57
CA LEU A 191 15.74 1.26 11.18
C LEU A 191 14.75 0.63 12.18
N ALA A 192 13.69 1.36 12.49
CA ALA A 192 12.56 0.83 13.26
C ALA A 192 11.25 1.20 12.57
N ASN A 193 10.37 0.21 12.40
CA ASN A 193 9.12 0.42 11.68
C ASN A 193 8.21 1.41 12.40
N THR A 194 7.69 2.34 11.61
CA THR A 194 6.73 3.34 12.09
C THR A 194 5.35 2.73 12.39
N ASN A 195 5.05 1.56 11.80
CA ASN A 195 3.83 0.81 12.04
C ASN A 195 3.97 -0.13 13.24
N LYS A 196 3.62 0.36 14.43
CA LYS A 196 3.72 -0.43 15.66
C LYS A 196 2.72 -1.59 15.75
N MET A 197 1.71 -1.63 14.87
CA MET A 197 0.76 -2.75 14.80
C MET A 197 1.44 -4.07 14.41
N LEU A 198 2.60 -4.04 13.75
CA LEU A 198 3.41 -5.24 13.46
C LEU A 198 3.73 -6.07 14.70
N LYS A 199 3.77 -5.46 15.90
CA LYS A 199 4.03 -6.17 17.15
C LYS A 199 2.78 -6.59 17.91
N SER A 200 1.62 -6.02 17.59
CA SER A 200 0.43 -6.16 18.41
C SER A 200 -0.78 -6.73 17.67
N TYR A 201 -0.78 -6.73 16.34
CA TYR A 201 -1.89 -7.25 15.55
C TYR A 201 -1.49 -8.53 14.83
N GLN A 202 -2.16 -9.64 15.16
CA GLN A 202 -1.88 -10.94 14.56
C GLN A 202 -2.13 -10.93 13.05
N GLY A 203 -1.16 -11.43 12.28
CA GLY A 203 -1.25 -11.51 10.82
C GLY A 203 -0.97 -10.20 10.09
N LEU A 204 -0.54 -9.11 10.78
CA LEU A 204 -0.21 -7.86 10.09
C LEU A 204 1.02 -8.04 9.18
N THR A 205 0.89 -7.60 7.93
CA THR A 205 1.95 -7.68 6.89
C THR A 205 2.52 -6.32 6.49
N GLY A 206 1.89 -5.23 6.91
CA GLY A 206 2.34 -3.86 6.61
C GLY A 206 1.17 -2.88 6.65
N LEU A 207 1.05 -1.86 5.80
CA LEU A 207 1.95 -1.39 4.76
C LEU A 207 2.71 -0.12 5.19
N LYS A 208 1.97 1.01 5.38
CA LYS A 208 2.59 2.33 5.59
C LYS A 208 1.78 3.23 6.51
N THR A 209 2.47 3.96 7.40
CA THR A 209 1.89 5.04 8.21
C THR A 209 2.24 6.40 7.63
N GLY A 210 1.41 7.40 7.92
CA GLY A 210 1.66 8.79 7.59
C GLY A 210 1.25 9.72 8.73
N TYR A 211 1.95 10.83 8.87
CA TYR A 211 1.61 11.94 9.75
C TYR A 211 2.29 13.22 9.30
N ILE A 212 1.50 14.23 9.11
CA ILE A 212 1.87 15.65 9.20
C ILE A 212 0.74 16.34 9.96
N ARG A 213 1.00 17.52 10.48
CA ARG A 213 0.04 18.23 11.35
C ARG A 213 -1.31 18.44 10.66
N GLU A 214 -1.29 18.76 9.38
CA GLU A 214 -2.45 19.07 8.54
C GLU A 214 -3.24 17.83 8.15
N ALA A 215 -2.54 16.71 7.91
CA ALA A 215 -3.15 15.43 7.56
C ALA A 215 -3.73 14.67 8.76
N GLY A 216 -3.24 14.94 9.98
CA GLY A 216 -3.49 14.05 11.10
C GLY A 216 -2.79 12.69 10.93
N PHE A 217 -3.25 11.67 11.62
CA PHE A 217 -2.65 10.34 11.60
C PHE A 217 -3.32 9.46 10.56
N CYS A 218 -2.53 8.97 9.61
CA CYS A 218 -2.98 8.13 8.50
C CYS A 218 -2.27 6.76 8.53
N ILE A 219 -2.91 5.74 8.00
CA ILE A 219 -2.33 4.41 7.78
C ILE A 219 -3.03 3.71 6.62
N SER A 220 -2.26 2.97 5.83
CA SER A 220 -2.73 1.80 5.12
C SER A 220 -2.12 0.58 5.80
N ALA A 221 -2.96 -0.28 6.35
CA ALA A 221 -2.56 -1.50 7.06
C ALA A 221 -3.02 -2.72 6.27
N SER A 222 -2.12 -3.69 6.06
CA SER A 222 -2.47 -4.98 5.47
C SER A 222 -2.29 -6.09 6.49
N ALA A 223 -3.17 -7.09 6.44
CA ALA A 223 -3.09 -8.26 7.28
C ALA A 223 -3.63 -9.48 6.55
N GLU A 224 -3.10 -10.66 6.88
CA GLU A 224 -3.53 -11.92 6.29
C GLU A 224 -3.81 -12.96 7.38
N ARG A 225 -4.95 -13.67 7.26
CA ARG A 225 -5.33 -14.81 8.09
C ARG A 225 -6.12 -15.80 7.25
N ASP A 226 -5.81 -17.07 7.39
CA ASP A 226 -6.56 -18.18 6.77
C ASP A 226 -6.81 -17.98 5.27
N GLY A 227 -5.81 -17.44 4.53
CA GLY A 227 -5.88 -17.17 3.11
C GLY A 227 -6.68 -15.91 2.72
N LEU A 228 -7.27 -15.19 3.68
CA LEU A 228 -7.88 -13.89 3.44
C LEU A 228 -6.87 -12.78 3.74
N SER A 229 -6.52 -12.01 2.71
CA SER A 229 -5.68 -10.82 2.84
C SER A 229 -6.53 -9.56 2.74
N LEU A 230 -6.38 -8.64 3.70
CA LEU A 230 -7.17 -7.42 3.86
C LEU A 230 -6.28 -6.18 3.85
N VAL A 231 -6.86 -5.08 3.37
CA VAL A 231 -6.29 -3.73 3.42
C VAL A 231 -7.26 -2.81 4.16
N ALA A 232 -6.82 -2.21 5.26
CA ALA A 232 -7.55 -1.19 6.01
C ALA A 232 -6.85 0.16 5.87
N VAL A 233 -7.55 1.13 5.30
CA VAL A 233 -7.08 2.52 5.18
C VAL A 233 -7.81 3.39 6.19
N VAL A 234 -7.06 4.19 6.93
CA VAL A 234 -7.56 5.17 7.90
C VAL A 234 -6.91 6.51 7.60
N MET A 235 -7.70 7.57 7.42
CA MET A 235 -7.21 8.90 7.12
C MET A 235 -7.69 9.94 8.13
N ALA A 236 -6.79 10.86 8.47
CA ALA A 236 -7.07 11.99 9.35
C ALA A 236 -7.65 11.59 10.72
N ALA A 237 -7.12 10.54 11.34
CA ALA A 237 -7.40 10.25 12.73
C ALA A 237 -6.76 11.33 13.66
N PRO A 238 -7.43 11.71 14.76
CA PRO A 238 -6.95 12.80 15.62
C PRO A 238 -5.69 12.44 16.41
N THR A 239 -5.51 11.16 16.75
CA THR A 239 -4.33 10.68 17.46
C THR A 239 -3.80 9.39 16.83
N LYS A 240 -2.57 9.05 17.19
CA LYS A 240 -1.94 7.79 16.77
C LYS A 240 -2.68 6.57 17.30
N GLU A 241 -3.19 6.67 18.52
CA GLU A 241 -3.96 5.63 19.18
C GLU A 241 -5.30 5.42 18.47
N ASN A 242 -6.02 6.50 18.13
CA ASN A 242 -7.26 6.46 17.36
C ASN A 242 -7.06 5.83 15.98
N ARG A 243 -6.00 6.23 15.24
CA ARG A 243 -5.64 5.61 13.97
C ARG A 243 -5.45 4.09 14.09
N THR A 244 -4.74 3.66 15.15
CA THR A 244 -4.48 2.24 15.39
C THR A 244 -5.76 1.50 15.81
N ALA A 245 -6.61 2.12 16.63
CA ALA A 245 -7.90 1.56 17.02
C ALA A 245 -8.82 1.35 15.80
N ASP A 246 -8.95 2.37 14.93
CA ASP A 246 -9.78 2.30 13.75
C ASP A 246 -9.27 1.24 12.76
N ALA A 247 -7.95 1.19 12.50
CA ALA A 247 -7.36 0.16 11.63
C ALA A 247 -7.58 -1.26 12.20
N THR A 248 -7.47 -1.43 13.52
CA THR A 248 -7.75 -2.69 14.21
C THR A 248 -9.22 -3.08 14.09
N ALA A 249 -10.13 -2.11 14.28
CA ALA A 249 -11.57 -2.36 14.16
C ALA A 249 -11.96 -2.79 12.74
N LEU A 250 -11.42 -2.10 11.70
CA LEU A 250 -11.64 -2.45 10.30
C LEU A 250 -11.15 -3.87 9.97
N LEU A 251 -9.92 -4.20 10.34
CA LEU A 251 -9.37 -5.52 10.08
C LEU A 251 -10.14 -6.62 10.83
N ASN A 252 -10.49 -6.38 12.10
CA ASN A 252 -11.29 -7.33 12.88
C ASN A 252 -12.69 -7.52 12.27
N TYR A 253 -13.33 -6.44 11.81
CA TYR A 253 -14.60 -6.53 11.09
C TYR A 253 -14.46 -7.39 9.83
N GLY A 254 -13.39 -7.18 9.05
CA GLY A 254 -13.14 -7.96 7.85
C GLY A 254 -12.98 -9.45 8.15
N PHE A 255 -12.10 -9.82 9.07
CA PHE A 255 -11.87 -11.23 9.42
C PHE A 255 -13.05 -11.91 10.13
N ALA A 256 -13.91 -11.14 10.80
CA ALA A 256 -15.10 -11.70 11.45
C ALA A 256 -16.26 -11.99 10.48
N ASN A 257 -16.33 -11.26 9.37
CA ASN A 257 -17.50 -11.28 8.48
C ASN A 257 -17.24 -11.82 7.07
N PHE A 258 -15.97 -11.99 6.69
CA PHE A 258 -15.58 -12.46 5.35
C PHE A 258 -14.58 -13.61 5.46
N THR A 259 -14.62 -14.49 4.49
CA THR A 259 -13.66 -15.59 4.32
C THR A 259 -13.18 -15.64 2.89
N ALA A 260 -11.95 -16.10 2.68
CA ALA A 260 -11.48 -16.43 1.34
C ALA A 260 -12.24 -17.67 0.85
N TYR A 261 -12.89 -17.55 -0.30
CA TYR A 261 -13.50 -18.70 -0.97
C TYR A 261 -12.67 -19.00 -2.23
N MET A 262 -12.07 -20.16 -2.23
CA MET A 262 -11.46 -20.73 -3.44
C MET A 262 -12.37 -21.86 -3.91
N PRO A 263 -13.05 -21.72 -5.06
CA PRO A 263 -13.83 -22.81 -5.61
C PRO A 263 -12.93 -24.01 -5.88
N ALA A 264 -13.35 -25.22 -5.50
CA ALA A 264 -12.69 -26.43 -5.95
C ALA A 264 -12.99 -26.62 -7.46
N ALA A 265 -12.08 -27.28 -8.19
CA ALA A 265 -12.30 -27.55 -9.62
C ALA A 265 -13.62 -28.30 -9.87
N ASP A 266 -14.02 -29.15 -8.90
CA ASP A 266 -15.28 -29.92 -8.95
C ASP A 266 -16.55 -29.06 -8.74
N ASP A 267 -16.42 -27.85 -8.19
CA ASP A 267 -17.51 -26.90 -8.03
C ASP A 267 -17.89 -26.18 -9.33
N LEU A 268 -17.02 -26.27 -10.34
CA LEU A 268 -17.24 -25.66 -11.65
C LEU A 268 -18.06 -26.59 -12.54
N ALA A 269 -19.21 -26.11 -13.03
CA ALA A 269 -20.01 -26.87 -13.97
C ALA A 269 -19.22 -27.14 -15.28
N PRO A 270 -19.33 -28.35 -15.86
CA PRO A 270 -18.76 -28.64 -17.16
C PRO A 270 -19.25 -27.65 -18.23
N ILE A 271 -18.33 -27.19 -19.05
CA ILE A 271 -18.66 -26.25 -20.16
C ILE A 271 -19.01 -27.05 -21.41
N PRO A 272 -20.19 -26.84 -22.03
CA PRO A 272 -20.54 -27.53 -23.28
C PRO A 272 -19.61 -27.09 -24.41
N VAL A 273 -19.13 -28.07 -25.17
CA VAL A 273 -18.26 -27.82 -26.33
C VAL A 273 -19.08 -27.91 -27.61
N THR A 274 -19.07 -26.83 -28.40
CA THR A 274 -19.62 -26.81 -29.77
C THR A 274 -18.50 -27.04 -30.77
N LEU A 275 -18.68 -28.03 -31.68
CA LEU A 275 -17.71 -28.37 -32.73
C LEU A 275 -16.44 -29.09 -32.22
N GLY A 276 -16.47 -29.70 -31.05
CA GLY A 276 -15.39 -30.54 -30.50
C GLY A 276 -15.71 -32.03 -30.55
N THR A 277 -14.72 -32.87 -30.22
CA THR A 277 -14.87 -34.33 -30.12
C THR A 277 -15.45 -34.76 -28.75
N ALA A 278 -15.46 -33.86 -27.76
CA ALA A 278 -16.08 -34.06 -26.45
C ALA A 278 -17.34 -33.20 -26.34
N GLU A 279 -18.35 -33.70 -25.64
CA GLU A 279 -19.61 -32.97 -25.42
C GLU A 279 -19.44 -31.84 -24.40
N THR A 280 -18.55 -32.04 -23.43
CA THR A 280 -18.23 -31.05 -22.36
C THR A 280 -16.74 -31.06 -22.05
N VAL A 281 -16.23 -29.94 -21.51
CA VAL A 281 -14.88 -29.82 -20.96
C VAL A 281 -14.99 -29.39 -19.49
N GLN A 282 -14.25 -30.04 -18.60
CA GLN A 282 -14.17 -29.63 -17.21
C GLN A 282 -13.16 -28.45 -17.11
N PRO A 283 -13.59 -27.29 -16.58
CA PRO A 283 -12.65 -26.21 -16.31
C PRO A 283 -11.58 -26.60 -15.30
N VAL A 284 -10.37 -26.13 -15.50
CA VAL A 284 -9.26 -26.28 -14.56
C VAL A 284 -8.92 -24.90 -14.02
N LEU A 285 -8.77 -24.78 -12.70
CA LEU A 285 -8.28 -23.55 -12.10
C LEU A 285 -6.76 -23.53 -12.28
N GLU A 286 -6.23 -22.53 -12.98
CA GLU A 286 -4.79 -22.22 -12.91
C GLU A 286 -4.53 -21.47 -11.62
N GLY A 287 -3.59 -22.00 -10.80
CA GLY A 287 -3.17 -21.44 -9.51
C GLY A 287 -2.21 -20.29 -9.64
#